data_27403207d6b9cd3e2cd0dd6d20e453e3
#
_entry.id   27403207d6b9cd3e2cd0dd6d20e453e3
#
_cell.length_a   1.000
_cell.length_b   1.000
_cell.length_c   1.000
_cell.angle_alpha   90.00
_cell.angle_beta   90.00
_cell.angle_gamma   90.00
#
_symmetry.space_group_name_H-M   'P 1'
#
loop_
_entity.id
_entity.type
_entity.pdbx_description
1 polymer ?
#
loop_
_entity_poly.entity_id
_entity_poly.type
_entity_poly.pdbx_seq_one_letter_code
_entity_poly.pdbx_strand_id
1 'polypeptide(L)'
;VAQPMMVAGRELVLTACSGIAVHPRDGDSAESLWRHAEQAVYAAKTAGPSSNRFFADEMNAAASAKLELEGDLRQAIAGEGLRLYFQPKVDVASGRMIGAEALLRWQHPRRGLLGPLHFIPLAEECGLIVALGDWVVAAAANHLRAWADAGIETVGVSVNLASPSFLQPDIVDRLVGIVQRAGVAPRQIVLE
;
A
#
# COMPACT_ATOMS: atom_id res chain seq x y z
N VAL A 1 -1.91 29.09 -11.62
CA VAL A 1 -2.96 28.88 -10.61
C VAL A 1 -2.38 28.31 -9.32
N ALA A 2 -1.36 28.89 -8.75
CA ALA A 2 -0.82 28.44 -7.47
C ALA A 2 -0.42 29.67 -6.63
N GLN A 3 -1.27 30.71 -6.66
CA GLN A 3 -1.04 31.86 -5.78
C GLN A 3 -1.64 31.55 -4.41
N PRO A 4 -0.90 31.81 -3.33
CA PRO A 4 -1.42 31.71 -1.98
C PRO A 4 -2.64 32.63 -1.80
N MET A 5 -3.68 32.12 -1.14
CA MET A 5 -4.86 32.88 -0.79
C MET A 5 -5.16 32.72 0.70
N MET A 6 -5.64 33.78 1.32
CA MET A 6 -6.06 33.77 2.73
C MET A 6 -7.53 33.35 2.83
N VAL A 7 -7.81 32.24 3.48
CA VAL A 7 -9.17 31.75 3.74
C VAL A 7 -9.31 31.53 5.24
N ALA A 8 -10.24 32.24 5.87
CA ALA A 8 -10.48 32.17 7.32
C ALA A 8 -9.21 32.30 8.18
N GLY A 9 -8.29 33.20 7.80
CA GLY A 9 -7.04 33.46 8.52
C GLY A 9 -5.93 32.43 8.29
N ARG A 10 -6.13 31.49 7.35
CA ARG A 10 -5.11 30.49 6.96
C ARG A 10 -4.70 30.71 5.50
N GLU A 11 -3.40 30.63 5.25
CA GLU A 11 -2.88 30.65 3.89
C GLU A 11 -3.10 29.29 3.23
N LEU A 12 -3.78 29.29 2.09
CA LEU A 12 -4.02 28.10 1.28
C LEU A 12 -3.42 28.29 -0.12
N VAL A 13 -2.76 27.24 -0.60
CA VAL A 13 -2.26 27.13 -1.98
C VAL A 13 -3.06 26.06 -2.67
N LEU A 14 -3.87 26.46 -3.67
CA LEU A 14 -4.64 25.52 -4.48
C LEU A 14 -3.87 25.23 -5.77
N THR A 15 -3.74 23.95 -6.09
CA THR A 15 -3.20 23.48 -7.35
C THR A 15 -4.28 22.76 -8.15
N ALA A 16 -4.18 22.77 -9.47
CA ALA A 16 -5.09 22.04 -10.35
C ALA A 16 -4.28 21.21 -11.33
N CYS A 17 -4.77 20.00 -11.59
CA CYS A 17 -4.28 19.16 -12.68
C CYS A 17 -5.36 19.11 -13.77
N SER A 18 -4.95 19.09 -15.04
CA SER A 18 -5.88 18.93 -16.16
C SER A 18 -5.45 17.78 -17.07
N GLY A 19 -6.46 17.08 -17.60
CA GLY A 19 -6.32 16.11 -18.67
C GLY A 19 -7.03 16.60 -19.92
N ILE A 20 -6.43 16.37 -21.07
CA ILE A 20 -6.87 16.90 -22.37
C ILE A 20 -6.99 15.75 -23.34
N ALA A 21 -8.19 15.57 -23.93
CA ALA A 21 -8.44 14.70 -25.07
C ALA A 21 -8.93 15.54 -26.25
N VAL A 22 -8.44 15.27 -27.45
CA VAL A 22 -8.67 16.07 -28.66
C VAL A 22 -9.41 15.25 -29.72
N HIS A 23 -10.57 15.75 -30.14
CA HIS A 23 -11.32 15.18 -31.27
C HIS A 23 -10.64 15.57 -32.61
N PRO A 24 -10.63 14.68 -33.61
CA PRO A 24 -11.01 13.24 -33.58
C PRO A 24 -9.89 12.31 -33.13
N ARG A 25 -8.70 12.84 -32.86
CA ARG A 25 -7.49 12.04 -32.58
C ARG A 25 -7.66 11.09 -31.41
N ASP A 26 -8.25 11.58 -30.32
CA ASP A 26 -8.32 10.86 -29.05
C ASP A 26 -9.73 10.27 -28.79
N GLY A 27 -10.60 10.28 -29.80
CA GLY A 27 -11.94 9.70 -29.75
C GLY A 27 -12.90 10.36 -30.74
N ASP A 28 -13.89 9.60 -31.16
CA ASP A 28 -14.92 9.99 -32.15
C ASP A 28 -16.29 10.27 -31.51
N SER A 29 -16.43 10.00 -30.22
CA SER A 29 -17.64 10.24 -29.44
C SER A 29 -17.35 11.04 -28.17
N ALA A 30 -18.37 11.72 -27.65
CA ALA A 30 -18.27 12.47 -26.39
C ALA A 30 -17.89 11.54 -25.22
N GLU A 31 -18.42 10.32 -25.21
CA GLU A 31 -18.14 9.34 -24.16
C GLU A 31 -16.67 8.89 -24.20
N SER A 32 -16.12 8.59 -25.38
CA SER A 32 -14.72 8.23 -25.53
C SER A 32 -13.78 9.35 -25.13
N LEU A 33 -14.06 10.58 -25.57
CA LEU A 33 -13.27 11.76 -25.23
C LEU A 33 -13.29 12.05 -23.73
N TRP A 34 -14.46 11.94 -23.10
CA TRP A 34 -14.57 12.13 -21.64
C TRP A 34 -13.72 11.12 -20.88
N ARG A 35 -13.85 9.84 -21.18
CA ARG A 35 -13.07 8.77 -20.57
C ARG A 35 -11.56 8.98 -20.74
N HIS A 36 -11.14 9.38 -21.94
CA HIS A 36 -9.72 9.62 -22.23
C HIS A 36 -9.19 10.87 -21.53
N ALA A 37 -10.02 11.92 -21.41
CA ALA A 37 -9.66 13.10 -20.63
C ALA A 37 -9.52 12.78 -19.13
N GLU A 38 -10.38 11.93 -18.55
CA GLU A 38 -10.26 11.48 -17.17
C GLU A 38 -8.96 10.70 -16.92
N GLN A 39 -8.57 9.83 -17.85
CA GLN A 39 -7.29 9.12 -17.77
C GLN A 39 -6.10 10.08 -17.80
N ALA A 40 -6.16 11.09 -18.65
CA ALA A 40 -5.14 12.13 -18.72
C ALA A 40 -5.09 12.97 -17.42
N VAL A 41 -6.23 13.26 -16.77
CA VAL A 41 -6.27 13.90 -15.43
C VAL A 41 -5.58 13.03 -14.39
N TYR A 42 -5.84 11.72 -14.41
CA TYR A 42 -5.20 10.79 -13.49
C TYR A 42 -3.68 10.80 -13.66
N ALA A 43 -3.19 10.69 -14.91
CA ALA A 43 -1.76 10.77 -15.22
C ALA A 43 -1.15 12.12 -14.82
N ALA A 44 -1.90 13.22 -14.95
CA ALA A 44 -1.47 14.54 -14.49
C ALA A 44 -1.31 14.61 -12.97
N LYS A 45 -2.27 14.04 -12.20
CA LYS A 45 -2.18 13.99 -10.72
C LYS A 45 -0.98 13.17 -10.24
N THR A 46 -0.68 12.05 -10.89
CA THR A 46 0.47 11.20 -10.57
C THR A 46 1.81 11.89 -10.88
N ALA A 47 1.83 12.77 -11.89
CA ALA A 47 3.03 13.54 -12.25
C ALA A 47 3.34 14.70 -11.29
N GLY A 48 2.40 15.05 -10.42
CA GLY A 48 2.55 16.10 -9.40
C GLY A 48 1.58 17.27 -9.55
N PRO A 49 1.59 18.18 -8.58
CA PRO A 49 0.68 19.32 -8.56
C PRO A 49 0.90 20.27 -9.75
N SER A 50 -0.17 20.94 -10.19
CA SER A 50 -0.18 21.90 -11.31
C SER A 50 0.26 21.32 -12.65
N SER A 51 0.06 20.03 -12.87
CA SER A 51 0.45 19.34 -14.09
C SER A 51 -0.71 19.24 -15.08
N ASN A 52 -0.37 19.30 -16.38
CA ASN A 52 -1.30 19.10 -17.49
C ASN A 52 -0.82 17.94 -18.33
N ARG A 53 -1.75 17.08 -18.78
CA ARG A 53 -1.43 15.94 -19.64
C ARG A 53 -2.43 15.84 -20.80
N PHE A 54 -1.90 15.61 -22.00
CA PHE A 54 -2.70 15.14 -23.11
C PHE A 54 -2.88 13.61 -22.98
N PHE A 55 -4.04 13.15 -23.44
CA PHE A 55 -4.25 11.71 -23.56
C PHE A 55 -3.22 11.09 -24.50
N ALA A 56 -2.79 9.89 -24.16
CA ALA A 56 -1.94 9.02 -24.98
C ALA A 56 -2.40 7.57 -24.79
N ASP A 57 -2.31 6.76 -25.86
CA ASP A 57 -2.82 5.38 -25.84
C ASP A 57 -2.19 4.51 -24.74
N GLU A 58 -0.94 4.82 -24.35
CA GLU A 58 -0.25 4.16 -23.25
C GLU A 58 -0.97 4.35 -21.90
N MET A 59 -1.78 5.40 -21.76
CA MET A 59 -2.56 5.66 -20.53
C MET A 59 -3.71 4.64 -20.37
N ASN A 60 -4.28 4.16 -21.48
CA ASN A 60 -5.25 3.07 -21.46
C ASN A 60 -4.61 1.77 -20.95
N ALA A 61 -3.42 1.45 -21.44
CA ALA A 61 -2.68 0.26 -21.00
C ALA A 61 -2.31 0.37 -19.51
N ALA A 62 -1.87 1.54 -19.06
CA ALA A 62 -1.55 1.80 -17.65
C ALA A 62 -2.78 1.68 -16.73
N ALA A 63 -3.93 2.23 -17.15
CA ALA A 63 -5.18 2.13 -16.39
C ALA A 63 -5.66 0.67 -16.29
N SER A 64 -5.62 -0.08 -17.40
CA SER A 64 -5.97 -1.50 -17.41
C SER A 64 -5.03 -2.32 -16.54
N ALA A 65 -3.71 -2.09 -16.63
CA ALA A 65 -2.71 -2.77 -15.83
C ALA A 65 -2.86 -2.49 -14.33
N LYS A 66 -3.35 -1.29 -13.97
CA LYS A 66 -3.64 -0.92 -12.58
C LYS A 66 -4.86 -1.67 -12.06
N LEU A 67 -5.96 -1.74 -12.83
CA LEU A 67 -7.16 -2.49 -12.46
C LEU A 67 -6.86 -3.98 -12.29
N GLU A 68 -6.06 -4.57 -13.19
CA GLU A 68 -5.60 -5.95 -13.04
C GLU A 68 -4.80 -6.13 -11.76
N LEU A 69 -3.85 -5.23 -11.48
CA LEU A 69 -3.01 -5.32 -10.30
C LEU A 69 -3.82 -5.17 -9.00
N GLU A 70 -4.86 -4.33 -8.99
CA GLU A 70 -5.81 -4.21 -7.87
C GLU A 70 -6.55 -5.53 -7.64
N GLY A 71 -7.08 -6.13 -8.69
CA GLY A 71 -7.76 -7.44 -8.62
C GLY A 71 -6.83 -8.53 -8.10
N ASP A 72 -5.61 -8.59 -8.63
CA ASP A 72 -4.59 -9.55 -8.22
C ASP A 72 -4.16 -9.33 -6.75
N LEU A 73 -4.06 -8.07 -6.29
CA LEU A 73 -3.74 -7.76 -4.88
C LEU A 73 -4.86 -8.17 -3.93
N ARG A 74 -6.12 -7.92 -4.31
CA ARG A 74 -7.29 -8.36 -3.54
C ARG A 74 -7.32 -9.87 -3.35
N GLN A 75 -7.01 -10.61 -4.42
CA GLN A 75 -6.88 -12.07 -4.37
C GLN A 75 -5.70 -12.51 -3.50
N ALA A 76 -4.55 -11.83 -3.59
CA ALA A 76 -3.38 -12.16 -2.79
C ALA A 76 -3.60 -11.96 -1.27
N ILE A 77 -4.37 -10.93 -0.87
CA ILE A 77 -4.74 -10.69 0.53
C ILE A 77 -5.70 -11.79 1.04
N ALA A 78 -6.63 -12.25 0.20
CA ALA A 78 -7.61 -13.28 0.57
C ALA A 78 -7.07 -14.72 0.51
N GLY A 79 -5.98 -14.94 -0.22
CA GLY A 79 -5.46 -16.26 -0.52
C GLY A 79 -3.95 -16.39 -0.33
N GLU A 80 -3.28 -16.82 -1.39
CA GLU A 80 -1.83 -17.03 -1.41
C GLU A 80 -1.14 -15.99 -2.30
N GLY A 81 0.14 -15.73 -2.00
CA GLY A 81 0.98 -14.84 -2.80
C GLY A 81 1.71 -13.79 -1.98
N LEU A 82 1.15 -13.33 -0.87
CA LEU A 82 1.89 -12.48 0.06
C LEU A 82 2.88 -13.30 0.88
N ARG A 83 4.04 -12.72 1.16
CA ARG A 83 5.12 -13.34 1.95
C ARG A 83 5.74 -12.33 2.89
N LEU A 84 6.19 -12.79 4.06
CA LEU A 84 7.04 -11.99 4.94
C LEU A 84 8.48 -12.49 4.83
N TYR A 85 9.38 -11.54 4.66
CA TYR A 85 10.81 -11.71 4.86
C TYR A 85 11.16 -11.05 6.18
N PHE A 86 12.17 -11.57 6.85
CA PHE A 86 12.56 -11.07 8.16
C PHE A 86 14.00 -10.57 8.11
N GLN A 87 14.18 -9.31 8.47
CA GLN A 87 15.49 -8.70 8.61
C GLN A 87 15.87 -8.66 10.08
N PRO A 88 16.96 -9.31 10.51
CA PRO A 88 17.35 -9.35 11.91
C PRO A 88 17.78 -7.94 12.39
N LYS A 89 17.35 -7.59 13.59
CA LYS A 89 17.84 -6.44 14.37
C LYS A 89 18.88 -6.96 15.37
N VAL A 90 20.10 -6.47 15.28
CA VAL A 90 21.24 -6.97 16.08
C VAL A 90 21.77 -5.86 16.99
N ASP A 91 21.98 -6.18 18.25
CA ASP A 91 22.70 -5.30 19.17
C ASP A 91 24.17 -5.24 18.78
N VAL A 92 24.66 -4.04 18.48
CA VAL A 92 26.01 -3.83 17.94
C VAL A 92 27.11 -4.21 18.92
N ALA A 93 26.87 -4.02 20.21
CA ALA A 93 27.88 -4.28 21.24
C ALA A 93 28.05 -5.76 21.54
N SER A 94 26.93 -6.51 21.60
CA SER A 94 26.94 -7.93 21.94
C SER A 94 26.90 -8.88 20.73
N GLY A 95 26.55 -8.37 19.54
CA GLY A 95 26.32 -9.17 18.33
C GLY A 95 25.08 -10.07 18.42
N ARG A 96 24.26 -9.93 19.46
CA ARG A 96 23.06 -10.77 19.66
C ARG A 96 21.87 -10.21 18.88
N MET A 97 21.06 -11.10 18.34
CA MET A 97 19.78 -10.74 17.75
C MET A 97 18.80 -10.30 18.85
N ILE A 98 18.24 -9.10 18.70
CA ILE A 98 17.30 -8.49 19.66
C ILE A 98 15.90 -8.32 19.09
N GLY A 99 15.71 -8.58 17.82
CA GLY A 99 14.43 -8.46 17.13
C GLY A 99 14.56 -8.80 15.65
N ALA A 100 13.44 -8.74 14.95
CA ALA A 100 13.41 -8.81 13.50
C ALA A 100 12.37 -7.83 12.94
N GLU A 101 12.60 -7.29 11.76
CA GLU A 101 11.63 -6.52 11.02
C GLU A 101 10.96 -7.40 9.96
N ALA A 102 9.62 -7.42 9.96
CA ALA A 102 8.84 -8.12 8.96
C ALA A 102 8.68 -7.24 7.72
N LEU A 103 9.23 -7.70 6.64
CA LEU A 103 9.25 -7.01 5.34
C LEU A 103 8.30 -7.70 4.37
N LEU A 104 7.21 -7.04 4.05
CA LEU A 104 6.20 -7.56 3.13
C LEU A 104 6.77 -7.69 1.71
N ARG A 105 6.45 -8.80 1.05
CA ARG A 105 6.71 -9.05 -0.37
C ARG A 105 5.48 -9.69 -0.99
N TRP A 106 5.31 -9.44 -2.27
CA TRP A 106 4.21 -10.06 -3.03
C TRP A 106 4.79 -10.92 -4.16
N GLN A 107 4.60 -12.23 -4.06
CA GLN A 107 4.90 -13.17 -5.13
C GLN A 107 3.77 -13.13 -6.16
N HIS A 108 3.88 -12.19 -7.10
CA HIS A 108 2.88 -12.01 -8.14
C HIS A 108 3.04 -13.08 -9.23
N PRO A 109 1.96 -13.72 -9.70
CA PRO A 109 2.05 -14.86 -10.63
C PRO A 109 2.68 -14.50 -11.97
N ARG A 110 2.52 -13.26 -12.44
CA ARG A 110 3.02 -12.80 -13.74
C ARG A 110 4.23 -11.84 -13.65
N ARG A 111 4.41 -11.16 -12.49
CA ARG A 111 5.43 -10.10 -12.32
C ARG A 111 6.58 -10.51 -11.40
N GLY A 112 6.54 -11.74 -10.89
CA GLY A 112 7.54 -12.23 -9.95
C GLY A 112 7.44 -11.59 -8.56
N LEU A 113 8.55 -11.47 -7.85
CA LEU A 113 8.59 -10.92 -6.50
C LEU A 113 8.56 -9.40 -6.51
N LEU A 114 7.45 -8.83 -6.01
CA LEU A 114 7.24 -7.38 -5.92
C LEU A 114 7.54 -6.88 -4.50
N GLY A 115 8.28 -5.77 -4.42
CA GLY A 115 8.50 -5.02 -3.19
C GLY A 115 7.34 -4.06 -2.87
N PRO A 116 7.26 -3.56 -1.63
CA PRO A 116 6.16 -2.71 -1.16
C PRO A 116 5.89 -1.47 -2.03
N LEU A 117 6.92 -0.83 -2.54
CA LEU A 117 6.81 0.37 -3.38
C LEU A 117 5.94 0.16 -4.65
N HIS A 118 5.78 -1.09 -5.09
CA HIS A 118 5.01 -1.41 -6.30
C HIS A 118 3.51 -1.58 -6.05
N PHE A 119 3.08 -1.79 -4.80
CA PHE A 119 1.68 -2.10 -4.51
C PHE A 119 1.10 -1.42 -3.28
N ILE A 120 1.91 -0.89 -2.35
CA ILE A 120 1.40 -0.14 -1.19
C ILE A 120 0.62 1.11 -1.64
N PRO A 121 1.13 1.96 -2.57
CA PRO A 121 0.35 3.11 -3.04
C PRO A 121 -1.00 2.70 -3.66
N LEU A 122 -1.01 1.59 -4.40
CA LEU A 122 -2.25 1.04 -4.95
C LEU A 122 -3.21 0.58 -3.84
N ALA A 123 -2.70 -0.13 -2.82
CA ALA A 123 -3.51 -0.58 -1.69
C ALA A 123 -4.14 0.60 -0.92
N GLU A 124 -3.43 1.71 -0.80
CA GLU A 124 -3.94 2.96 -0.19
C GLU A 124 -5.06 3.57 -1.04
N GLU A 125 -4.84 3.71 -2.36
CA GLU A 125 -5.81 4.31 -3.27
C GLU A 125 -7.12 3.51 -3.37
N CYS A 126 -7.05 2.17 -3.37
CA CYS A 126 -8.23 1.31 -3.49
C CYS A 126 -8.79 0.81 -2.14
N GLY A 127 -8.28 1.33 -1.01
CA GLY A 127 -8.77 1.02 0.33
C GLY A 127 -8.42 -0.37 0.87
N LEU A 128 -7.48 -1.08 0.23
CA LEU A 128 -7.02 -2.41 0.68
C LEU A 128 -5.95 -2.34 1.77
N ILE A 129 -5.42 -1.15 2.06
CA ILE A 129 -4.27 -0.98 2.96
C ILE A 129 -4.53 -1.47 4.39
N VAL A 130 -5.77 -1.34 4.90
CA VAL A 130 -6.15 -1.82 6.24
C VAL A 130 -6.17 -3.34 6.27
N ALA A 131 -6.81 -3.98 5.29
CA ALA A 131 -6.85 -5.44 5.19
C ALA A 131 -5.44 -6.05 4.99
N LEU A 132 -4.58 -5.34 4.24
CA LEU A 132 -3.19 -5.71 4.04
C LEU A 132 -2.41 -5.65 5.37
N GLY A 133 -2.63 -4.59 6.17
CA GLY A 133 -2.04 -4.46 7.51
C GLY A 133 -2.46 -5.60 8.45
N ASP A 134 -3.75 -5.92 8.48
CA ASP A 134 -4.27 -7.05 9.27
C ASP A 134 -3.63 -8.38 8.84
N TRP A 135 -3.47 -8.59 7.53
CA TRP A 135 -2.79 -9.76 6.98
C TRP A 135 -1.32 -9.84 7.46
N VAL A 136 -0.59 -8.72 7.41
CA VAL A 136 0.82 -8.68 7.83
C VAL A 136 0.96 -9.01 9.31
N VAL A 137 0.11 -8.45 10.18
CA VAL A 137 0.11 -8.74 11.62
C VAL A 137 -0.22 -10.21 11.88
N ALA A 138 -1.22 -10.76 11.19
CA ALA A 138 -1.58 -12.17 11.31
C ALA A 138 -0.45 -13.10 10.86
N ALA A 139 0.18 -12.80 9.74
CA ALA A 139 1.30 -13.58 9.22
C ALA A 139 2.52 -13.52 10.16
N ALA A 140 2.87 -12.33 10.69
CA ALA A 140 3.94 -12.17 11.67
C ALA A 140 3.67 -12.98 12.96
N ALA A 141 2.45 -12.95 13.47
CA ALA A 141 2.05 -13.71 14.63
C ALA A 141 2.14 -15.23 14.37
N ASN A 142 1.70 -15.71 13.21
CA ASN A 142 1.80 -17.11 12.83
C ASN A 142 3.26 -17.57 12.71
N HIS A 143 4.17 -16.73 12.19
CA HIS A 143 5.59 -17.05 12.17
C HIS A 143 6.19 -17.13 13.58
N LEU A 144 5.87 -16.16 14.46
CA LEU A 144 6.29 -16.18 15.86
C LEU A 144 5.83 -17.47 16.56
N ARG A 145 4.60 -17.88 16.33
CA ARG A 145 4.06 -19.13 16.87
C ARG A 145 4.81 -20.33 16.33
N ALA A 146 5.03 -20.43 15.03
CA ALA A 146 5.76 -21.53 14.40
C ALA A 146 7.21 -21.64 14.92
N TRP A 147 7.89 -20.51 15.14
CA TRP A 147 9.23 -20.49 15.72
C TRP A 147 9.23 -21.00 17.16
N ALA A 148 8.26 -20.57 17.97
CA ALA A 148 8.12 -21.06 19.34
C ALA A 148 7.86 -22.57 19.39
N ASP A 149 7.00 -23.09 18.52
CA ASP A 149 6.70 -24.52 18.41
C ASP A 149 7.92 -25.35 17.94
N ALA A 150 8.82 -24.72 17.15
CA ALA A 150 10.09 -25.32 16.74
C ALA A 150 11.19 -25.19 17.81
N GLY A 151 10.91 -24.64 18.98
CA GLY A 151 11.88 -24.43 20.07
C GLY A 151 12.91 -23.32 19.78
N ILE A 152 12.62 -22.44 18.80
CA ILE A 152 13.47 -21.29 18.49
C ILE A 152 13.12 -20.18 19.50
N GLU A 153 14.14 -19.67 20.19
CA GLU A 153 13.97 -18.51 21.07
C GLU A 153 13.47 -17.31 20.27
N THR A 154 12.22 -16.91 20.51
CA THR A 154 11.59 -15.85 19.73
C THR A 154 11.94 -14.48 20.28
N VAL A 155 12.46 -13.63 19.43
CA VAL A 155 12.60 -12.18 19.65
C VAL A 155 11.35 -11.46 19.13
N GLY A 156 11.14 -10.21 19.57
CA GLY A 156 10.03 -9.41 19.04
C GLY A 156 10.16 -9.15 17.53
N VAL A 157 9.03 -9.03 16.87
CA VAL A 157 8.94 -8.70 15.44
C VAL A 157 8.30 -7.33 15.25
N SER A 158 8.98 -6.43 14.54
CA SER A 158 8.42 -5.16 14.11
C SER A 158 7.66 -5.33 12.80
N VAL A 159 6.52 -4.66 12.70
CA VAL A 159 5.62 -4.65 11.55
C VAL A 159 5.32 -3.21 11.16
N ASN A 160 5.57 -2.86 9.90
CA ASN A 160 5.22 -1.57 9.35
C ASN A 160 3.72 -1.51 9.06
N LEU A 161 3.04 -0.49 9.59
CA LEU A 161 1.63 -0.19 9.31
C LEU A 161 1.50 1.18 8.67
N ALA A 162 0.68 1.26 7.63
CA ALA A 162 0.36 2.51 6.99
C ALA A 162 -0.54 3.41 7.87
N SER A 163 -0.35 4.73 7.78
CA SER A 163 -1.11 5.72 8.56
C SER A 163 -2.64 5.54 8.54
N PRO A 164 -3.30 5.17 7.41
CA PRO A 164 -4.74 4.94 7.41
C PRO A 164 -5.21 3.82 8.36
N SER A 165 -4.34 2.85 8.68
CA SER A 165 -4.67 1.79 9.64
C SER A 165 -4.83 2.36 11.05
N PHE A 166 -4.02 3.33 11.45
CA PHE A 166 -4.08 3.99 12.77
C PHE A 166 -5.31 4.89 12.95
N LEU A 167 -5.97 5.27 11.86
CA LEU A 167 -7.19 6.07 11.91
C LEU A 167 -8.45 5.23 12.13
N GLN A 168 -8.34 3.89 12.13
CA GLN A 168 -9.46 3.01 12.40
C GLN A 168 -9.77 2.98 13.90
N PRO A 169 -11.03 3.25 14.31
CA PRO A 169 -11.40 3.34 15.74
C PRO A 169 -11.15 2.05 16.53
N ASP A 170 -11.24 0.90 15.86
CA ASP A 170 -11.13 -0.44 16.44
C ASP A 170 -9.75 -1.08 16.28
N ILE A 171 -8.74 -0.32 15.85
CA ILE A 171 -7.42 -0.87 15.48
C ILE A 171 -6.82 -1.71 16.61
N VAL A 172 -6.85 -1.23 17.84
CA VAL A 172 -6.22 -1.92 18.97
C VAL A 172 -6.87 -3.26 19.23
N ASP A 173 -8.20 -3.28 19.38
CA ASP A 173 -8.96 -4.51 19.67
C ASP A 173 -8.83 -5.53 18.54
N ARG A 174 -8.85 -5.05 17.29
CA ARG A 174 -8.70 -5.88 16.09
C ARG A 174 -7.32 -6.53 16.03
N LEU A 175 -6.24 -5.75 16.15
CA LEU A 175 -4.88 -6.27 16.06
C LEU A 175 -4.51 -7.14 17.27
N VAL A 176 -4.89 -6.75 18.47
CA VAL A 176 -4.74 -7.61 19.68
C VAL A 176 -5.46 -8.93 19.50
N GLY A 177 -6.70 -8.89 19.00
CA GLY A 177 -7.47 -10.10 18.71
C GLY A 177 -6.81 -11.01 17.67
N ILE A 178 -6.18 -10.45 16.62
CA ILE A 178 -5.41 -11.21 15.63
C ILE A 178 -4.24 -11.94 16.30
N VAL A 179 -3.44 -11.22 17.08
CA VAL A 179 -2.24 -11.78 17.74
C VAL A 179 -2.60 -12.84 18.77
N GLN A 180 -3.64 -12.60 19.57
CA GLN A 180 -4.11 -13.54 20.57
C GLN A 180 -4.65 -14.84 19.95
N ARG A 181 -5.38 -14.77 18.83
CA ARG A 181 -5.84 -15.97 18.10
C ARG A 181 -4.69 -16.82 17.60
N ALA A 182 -3.56 -16.24 17.28
CA ALA A 182 -2.34 -16.99 16.93
C ALA A 182 -1.62 -17.61 18.15
N GLY A 183 -2.07 -17.34 19.37
CA GLY A 183 -1.44 -17.83 20.60
C GLY A 183 -0.11 -17.13 20.93
N VAL A 184 0.05 -15.88 20.47
CA VAL A 184 1.26 -15.06 20.67
C VAL A 184 0.96 -13.94 21.65
N ALA A 185 1.91 -13.59 22.50
CA ALA A 185 1.75 -12.46 23.41
C ALA A 185 1.89 -11.12 22.63
N PRO A 186 0.95 -10.17 22.80
CA PRO A 186 0.98 -8.91 22.05
C PRO A 186 2.31 -8.15 22.16
N ARG A 187 3.03 -8.24 23.28
CA ARG A 187 4.34 -7.60 23.47
C ARG A 187 5.44 -8.11 22.51
N GLN A 188 5.20 -9.20 21.79
CA GLN A 188 6.14 -9.75 20.81
C GLN A 188 5.99 -9.10 19.42
N ILE A 189 4.98 -8.27 19.22
CA ILE A 189 4.77 -7.50 17.98
C ILE A 189 4.89 -6.01 18.29
N VAL A 190 5.75 -5.33 17.54
CA VAL A 190 5.96 -3.88 17.59
C VAL A 190 5.40 -3.30 16.29
N LEU A 191 4.54 -2.29 16.39
CA LEU A 191 3.99 -1.58 15.24
C LEU A 191 4.83 -0.34 14.97
N GLU A 192 5.26 -0.16 13.72
CA GLU A 192 6.07 0.97 13.23
C GLU A 192 5.31 1.76 12.15
#